data_4afecca53f883af08266b1441cccc2ed
#
_entry.id   4afecca53f883af08266b1441cccc2ed
#
_cell.length_a   1.000
_cell.length_b   1.000
_cell.length_c   1.000
_cell.angle_alpha   90.00
_cell.angle_beta   90.00
_cell.angle_gamma   90.00
#
_symmetry.space_group_name_H-M   'P 1'
#
loop_
_entity.id
_entity.type
_entity.pdbx_description
1 polymer ?
#
loop_
_entity_poly.entity_id
_entity_poly.type
_entity_poly.pdbx_seq_one_letter_code
_entity_poly.pdbx_strand_id
1 'polypeptide(L)'
;MSEDLLYEKKDGIATVTLNRPEARNALSPDMREGLFQSFIDAEADDEIRCVVVRGEGEHFQAGGDVKAFNEFVKLSPKEREQTFERRIHGLHPTIFAMQRMPKPIIASVRGGAAGFGLSLCADFVLASDRASFCSVFCRIGAVPDCGVLFNLPRMIGMQR
;
A
#
# COMPACT_ATOMS: atom_id res chain seq x y z
N MET A 1 -5.86 2.33 -16.75
CA MET A 1 -5.72 2.40 -15.28
C MET A 1 -6.98 3.06 -14.74
N SER A 2 -7.44 2.70 -13.55
CA SER A 2 -8.61 3.35 -12.94
C SER A 2 -8.27 4.76 -12.46
N GLU A 3 -9.28 5.60 -12.20
CA GLU A 3 -9.07 6.93 -11.62
C GLU A 3 -8.52 6.89 -10.19
N ASP A 4 -8.63 5.74 -9.52
CA ASP A 4 -8.17 5.52 -8.14
C ASP A 4 -6.64 5.50 -8.01
N LEU A 5 -5.90 5.32 -9.12
CA LEU A 5 -4.44 5.26 -9.13
C LEU A 5 -3.89 5.97 -10.37
N LEU A 6 -2.96 6.89 -10.15
CA LEU A 6 -2.26 7.58 -11.23
C LEU A 6 -0.86 7.02 -11.38
N TYR A 7 -0.42 6.83 -12.62
CA TYR A 7 0.93 6.39 -12.97
C TYR A 7 1.53 7.36 -13.98
N GLU A 8 2.60 8.02 -13.59
CA GLU A 8 3.29 9.02 -14.39
C GLU A 8 4.75 8.66 -14.55
N LYS A 9 5.30 8.90 -15.74
CA LYS A 9 6.73 8.70 -16.04
C LYS A 9 7.34 10.04 -16.41
N LYS A 10 8.40 10.41 -15.70
CA LYS A 10 9.13 11.64 -15.97
C LYS A 10 10.59 11.52 -15.50
N ASP A 11 11.52 11.91 -16.33
CA ASP A 11 12.97 12.04 -16.01
C ASP A 11 13.58 10.76 -15.42
N GLY A 12 13.11 9.59 -15.85
CA GLY A 12 13.55 8.29 -15.36
C GLY A 12 12.90 7.87 -14.02
N ILE A 13 11.88 8.57 -13.59
CA ILE A 13 11.11 8.28 -12.38
C ILE A 13 9.69 7.86 -12.75
N ALA A 14 9.25 6.71 -12.24
CA ALA A 14 7.84 6.33 -12.24
C ALA A 14 7.20 6.79 -10.93
N THR A 15 6.18 7.64 -11.00
CA THR A 15 5.41 8.08 -9.84
C THR A 15 4.09 7.37 -9.80
N VAL A 16 3.86 6.58 -8.76
CA VAL A 16 2.62 5.86 -8.46
C VAL A 16 1.88 6.64 -7.38
N THR A 17 0.75 7.24 -7.74
CA THR A 17 -0.04 8.06 -6.82
C THR A 17 -1.35 7.36 -6.47
N LEU A 18 -1.54 7.04 -5.19
CA LEU A 18 -2.81 6.58 -4.64
C LEU A 18 -3.79 7.75 -4.69
N ASN A 19 -4.87 7.65 -5.47
CA ASN A 19 -5.71 8.79 -5.84
C ASN A 19 -7.17 8.61 -5.41
N ARG A 20 -7.38 8.42 -4.10
CA ARG A 20 -8.70 8.47 -3.45
C ARG A 20 -8.65 9.34 -2.20
N PRO A 21 -8.32 10.64 -2.33
CA PRO A 21 -8.13 11.52 -1.17
C PRO A 21 -9.38 11.62 -0.28
N GLU A 22 -10.59 11.55 -0.83
CA GLU A 22 -11.87 11.55 -0.14
C GLU A 22 -12.05 10.31 0.77
N ALA A 23 -11.39 9.20 0.43
CA ALA A 23 -11.33 7.97 1.23
C ALA A 23 -9.97 7.80 1.95
N ARG A 24 -9.17 8.88 2.06
CA ARG A 24 -7.81 8.87 2.62
C ARG A 24 -6.94 7.79 1.96
N ASN A 25 -7.10 7.61 0.67
CA ASN A 25 -6.38 6.63 -0.14
C ASN A 25 -6.53 5.17 0.35
N ALA A 26 -7.71 4.80 0.88
CA ALA A 26 -8.03 3.42 1.21
C ALA A 26 -7.99 2.54 -0.06
N LEU A 27 -7.41 1.34 0.08
CA LEU A 27 -7.21 0.41 -1.04
C LEU A 27 -8.54 -0.14 -1.57
N SER A 28 -8.98 0.37 -2.72
CA SER A 28 -10.04 -0.23 -3.52
C SER A 28 -9.54 -1.47 -4.28
N PRO A 29 -10.43 -2.32 -4.82
CA PRO A 29 -10.04 -3.40 -5.72
C PRO A 29 -9.21 -2.89 -6.91
N ASP A 30 -9.68 -1.84 -7.57
CA ASP A 30 -9.04 -1.25 -8.76
C ASP A 30 -7.65 -0.67 -8.43
N MET A 31 -7.52 0.00 -7.28
CA MET A 31 -6.23 0.51 -6.81
C MET A 31 -5.22 -0.62 -6.57
N ARG A 32 -5.65 -1.77 -6.03
CA ARG A 32 -4.76 -2.92 -5.81
C ARG A 32 -4.25 -3.50 -7.11
N GLU A 33 -5.14 -3.68 -8.09
CA GLU A 33 -4.77 -4.16 -9.42
C GLU A 33 -3.83 -3.16 -10.13
N GLY A 34 -4.18 -1.88 -10.09
CA GLY A 34 -3.36 -0.81 -10.66
C GLY A 34 -1.98 -0.71 -10.01
N LEU A 35 -1.87 -0.90 -8.69
CA LEU A 35 -0.59 -0.95 -7.99
C LEU A 35 0.30 -2.06 -8.51
N PHE A 36 -0.22 -3.28 -8.60
CA PHE A 36 0.53 -4.42 -9.12
C PHE A 36 1.03 -4.15 -10.54
N GLN A 37 0.12 -3.72 -11.43
CA GLN A 37 0.47 -3.43 -12.83
C GLN A 37 1.52 -2.31 -12.93
N SER A 38 1.42 -1.26 -12.12
CA SER A 38 2.38 -0.15 -12.12
C SER A 38 3.80 -0.61 -11.76
N PHE A 39 3.96 -1.55 -10.83
CA PHE A 39 5.27 -2.11 -10.49
C PHE A 39 5.82 -3.00 -11.60
N ILE A 40 4.97 -3.81 -12.25
CA ILE A 40 5.38 -4.64 -13.39
C ILE A 40 5.82 -3.74 -14.57
N ASP A 41 5.05 -2.70 -14.88
CA ASP A 41 5.37 -1.76 -15.95
C ASP A 41 6.67 -1.00 -15.66
N ALA A 42 6.87 -0.56 -14.40
CA ALA A 42 8.11 0.10 -13.99
C ALA A 42 9.32 -0.84 -14.01
N GLU A 43 9.15 -2.12 -13.67
CA GLU A 43 10.21 -3.14 -13.73
C GLU A 43 10.67 -3.35 -15.18
N ALA A 44 9.73 -3.46 -16.10
CA ALA A 44 9.97 -3.76 -17.50
C ALA A 44 10.50 -2.57 -18.34
N ASP A 45 10.34 -1.35 -17.87
CA ASP A 45 10.71 -0.14 -18.60
C ASP A 45 12.15 0.30 -18.31
N ASP A 46 13.06 0.08 -19.24
CA ASP A 46 14.48 0.41 -19.09
C ASP A 46 14.76 1.91 -18.89
N GLU A 47 13.85 2.80 -19.26
CA GLU A 47 13.98 4.24 -19.02
C GLU A 47 13.72 4.61 -17.56
N ILE A 48 13.01 3.77 -16.80
CA ILE A 48 12.72 3.99 -15.39
C ILE A 48 13.90 3.51 -14.53
N ARG A 49 14.41 4.38 -13.67
CA ARG A 49 15.53 4.13 -12.75
C ARG A 49 15.11 4.12 -11.28
N CYS A 50 13.94 4.66 -10.97
CA CYS A 50 13.42 4.78 -9.61
C CYS A 50 11.89 4.81 -9.63
N VAL A 51 11.25 4.27 -8.60
CA VAL A 51 9.81 4.34 -8.39
C VAL A 51 9.50 5.15 -7.14
N VAL A 52 8.58 6.10 -7.24
CA VAL A 52 8.06 6.87 -6.11
C VAL A 52 6.60 6.50 -5.87
N VAL A 53 6.27 6.08 -4.65
CA VAL A 53 4.89 5.83 -4.23
C VAL A 53 4.44 6.94 -3.29
N ARG A 54 3.31 7.56 -3.57
CA ARG A 54 2.74 8.63 -2.75
C ARG A 54 1.22 8.56 -2.67
N GLY A 55 0.63 9.28 -1.74
CA GLY A 55 -0.82 9.53 -1.69
C GLY A 55 -1.17 10.92 -2.21
N GLU A 56 -2.29 11.04 -2.90
CA GLU A 56 -2.88 12.34 -3.25
C GLU A 56 -3.57 12.95 -2.01
N GLY A 57 -3.61 14.29 -1.93
CA GLY A 57 -4.20 15.01 -0.81
C GLY A 57 -3.35 14.99 0.46
N GLU A 58 -4.02 14.95 1.62
CA GLU A 58 -3.38 15.15 2.93
C GLU A 58 -2.78 13.87 3.53
N HIS A 59 -3.18 12.69 3.07
CA HIS A 59 -2.82 11.41 3.68
C HIS A 59 -2.10 10.50 2.69
N PHE A 60 -1.18 9.70 3.20
CA PHE A 60 -0.54 8.67 2.40
C PHE A 60 -1.53 7.54 2.09
N GLN A 61 -2.02 6.82 3.11
CA GLN A 61 -2.92 5.69 2.93
C GLN A 61 -3.62 5.30 4.24
N ALA A 62 -4.92 5.02 4.16
CA ALA A 62 -5.71 4.56 5.30
C ALA A 62 -5.71 3.03 5.51
N GLY A 63 -5.09 2.26 4.60
CA GLY A 63 -5.13 0.80 4.62
C GLY A 63 -6.28 0.24 3.79
N GLY A 64 -6.85 -0.88 4.20
CA GLY A 64 -7.99 -1.48 3.52
C GLY A 64 -9.25 -0.64 3.62
N ASP A 65 -10.10 -0.67 2.60
CA ASP A 65 -11.39 0.01 2.62
C ASP A 65 -12.35 -0.66 3.63
N VAL A 66 -12.38 -0.08 4.84
CA VAL A 66 -13.18 -0.62 5.97
C VAL A 66 -14.69 -0.52 5.70
N LYS A 67 -15.12 0.43 4.86
CA LYS A 67 -16.54 0.54 4.50
C LYS A 67 -17.00 -0.69 3.73
N ALA A 68 -16.15 -1.25 2.88
CA ALA A 68 -16.41 -2.50 2.19
C ALA A 68 -16.56 -3.69 3.16
N PHE A 69 -15.98 -3.62 4.36
CA PHE A 69 -16.11 -4.69 5.36
C PHE A 69 -17.53 -4.81 5.93
N ASN A 70 -18.33 -3.74 5.91
CA ASN A 70 -19.71 -3.79 6.36
C ASN A 70 -20.56 -4.79 5.54
N GLU A 71 -20.23 -5.01 4.27
CA GLU A 71 -20.88 -6.02 3.45
C GLU A 71 -20.51 -7.44 3.90
N PHE A 72 -19.31 -7.62 4.46
CA PHE A 72 -18.86 -8.93 4.93
C PHE A 72 -19.58 -9.39 6.20
N VAL A 73 -20.15 -8.46 6.98
CA VAL A 73 -20.97 -8.82 8.17
C VAL A 73 -22.19 -9.63 7.77
N LYS A 74 -22.71 -9.42 6.55
CA LYS A 74 -23.88 -10.14 6.01
C LYS A 74 -23.56 -11.55 5.54
N LEU A 75 -22.28 -11.89 5.38
CA LEU A 75 -21.83 -13.19 4.91
C LEU A 75 -21.82 -14.21 6.06
N SER A 76 -22.01 -15.48 5.73
CA SER A 76 -21.74 -16.58 6.66
C SER A 76 -20.28 -16.58 7.12
N PRO A 77 -19.93 -17.19 8.27
CA PRO A 77 -18.55 -17.24 8.75
C PRO A 77 -17.56 -17.77 7.70
N LYS A 78 -17.92 -18.83 6.98
CA LYS A 78 -17.10 -19.45 5.95
C LYS A 78 -16.89 -18.55 4.73
N GLU A 79 -17.95 -17.91 4.25
CA GLU A 79 -17.86 -16.97 3.12
C GLU A 79 -17.02 -15.73 3.48
N ARG A 80 -17.13 -15.27 4.73
CA ARG A 80 -16.34 -14.17 5.26
C ARG A 80 -14.86 -14.50 5.28
N GLU A 81 -14.49 -15.65 5.83
CA GLU A 81 -13.13 -16.18 5.84
C GLU A 81 -12.54 -16.22 4.42
N GLN A 82 -13.23 -16.88 3.48
CA GLN A 82 -12.79 -16.99 2.09
C GLN A 82 -12.67 -15.63 1.39
N THR A 83 -13.53 -14.66 1.74
CA THR A 83 -13.49 -13.33 1.15
C THR A 83 -12.30 -12.53 1.67
N PHE A 84 -12.00 -12.61 2.97
CA PHE A 84 -10.80 -12.00 3.54
C PHE A 84 -9.52 -12.64 3.00
N GLU A 85 -9.46 -13.96 2.93
CA GLU A 85 -8.33 -14.70 2.37
C GLU A 85 -8.01 -14.25 0.94
N ARG A 86 -9.01 -14.26 0.05
CA ARG A 86 -8.86 -13.78 -1.33
C ARG A 86 -8.37 -12.34 -1.40
N ARG A 87 -8.88 -11.48 -0.50
CA ARG A 87 -8.49 -10.07 -0.44
C ARG A 87 -7.03 -9.89 -0.02
N ILE A 88 -6.56 -10.63 0.97
CA ILE A 88 -5.17 -10.61 1.43
C ILE A 88 -4.25 -11.18 0.36
N HIS A 89 -4.59 -12.35 -0.19
CA HIS A 89 -3.82 -12.99 -1.26
C HIS A 89 -3.73 -12.12 -2.52
N GLY A 90 -4.77 -11.35 -2.83
CA GLY A 90 -4.77 -10.42 -3.96
C GLY A 90 -3.78 -9.24 -3.83
N LEU A 91 -3.28 -8.95 -2.61
CA LEU A 91 -2.27 -7.91 -2.38
C LEU A 91 -0.83 -8.46 -2.38
N HIS A 92 -0.64 -9.75 -2.11
CA HIS A 92 0.67 -10.38 -2.06
C HIS A 92 1.51 -10.18 -3.35
N PRO A 93 0.94 -10.31 -4.57
CA PRO A 93 1.70 -10.07 -5.79
C PRO A 93 2.35 -8.68 -5.84
N THR A 94 1.64 -7.65 -5.38
CA THR A 94 2.17 -6.28 -5.28
C THR A 94 3.36 -6.21 -4.33
N ILE A 95 3.22 -6.80 -3.13
CA ILE A 95 4.30 -6.82 -2.13
C ILE A 95 5.53 -7.54 -2.66
N PHE A 96 5.35 -8.71 -3.31
CA PHE A 96 6.45 -9.44 -3.91
C PHE A 96 7.08 -8.71 -5.10
N ALA A 97 6.29 -8.02 -5.93
CA ALA A 97 6.81 -7.18 -7.01
C ALA A 97 7.69 -6.05 -6.45
N MET A 98 7.26 -5.39 -5.37
CA MET A 98 8.08 -4.37 -4.70
C MET A 98 9.38 -4.93 -4.14
N GLN A 99 9.32 -6.07 -3.43
CA GLN A 99 10.50 -6.65 -2.79
C GLN A 99 11.56 -7.18 -3.75
N ARG A 100 11.15 -7.63 -4.96
CA ARG A 100 12.08 -8.11 -5.99
C ARG A 100 12.50 -7.05 -6.99
N MET A 101 11.90 -5.85 -6.93
CA MET A 101 12.16 -4.76 -7.85
C MET A 101 13.67 -4.44 -7.94
N PRO A 102 14.30 -4.51 -9.12
CA PRO A 102 15.73 -4.20 -9.26
C PRO A 102 16.02 -2.69 -9.28
N LYS A 103 14.99 -1.86 -9.08
CA LYS A 103 15.05 -0.40 -9.07
C LYS A 103 14.63 0.12 -7.70
N PRO A 104 15.29 1.14 -7.14
CA PRO A 104 14.91 1.67 -5.83
C PRO A 104 13.47 2.18 -5.81
N ILE A 105 12.77 1.85 -4.74
CA ILE A 105 11.42 2.33 -4.45
C ILE A 105 11.47 3.29 -3.28
N ILE A 106 10.88 4.46 -3.44
CA ILE A 106 10.77 5.50 -2.42
C ILE A 106 9.29 5.67 -2.05
N ALA A 107 8.94 5.46 -0.79
CA ALA A 107 7.65 5.86 -0.27
C ALA A 107 7.69 7.30 0.23
N SER A 108 6.93 8.19 -0.39
CA SER A 108 6.78 9.58 0.03
C SER A 108 5.54 9.71 0.90
N VAL A 109 5.75 9.73 2.22
CA VAL A 109 4.68 9.68 3.23
C VAL A 109 4.37 11.06 3.77
N ARG A 110 3.14 11.53 3.57
CA ARG A 110 2.62 12.78 4.11
C ARG A 110 1.33 12.49 4.89
N GLY A 111 1.15 13.13 6.04
CA GLY A 111 -0.02 12.95 6.88
C GLY A 111 -0.21 11.52 7.39
N GLY A 112 -1.44 11.05 7.46
CA GLY A 112 -1.76 9.73 8.02
C GLY A 112 -1.36 8.57 7.12
N ALA A 113 -0.73 7.56 7.73
CA ALA A 113 -0.36 6.29 7.11
C ALA A 113 -0.81 5.12 8.01
N ALA A 114 -2.10 4.78 7.96
CA ALA A 114 -2.65 3.63 8.66
C ALA A 114 -2.42 2.31 7.88
N GLY A 115 -2.35 2.41 6.56
CA GLY A 115 -1.92 1.33 5.67
C GLY A 115 -0.42 1.35 5.39
N PHE A 116 0.40 1.62 6.40
CA PHE A 116 1.83 1.86 6.20
C PHE A 116 2.65 0.62 5.81
N GLY A 117 2.06 -0.57 5.82
CA GLY A 117 2.71 -1.80 5.33
C GLY A 117 3.25 -1.64 3.90
N LEU A 118 2.54 -0.94 3.03
CA LEU A 118 3.01 -0.62 1.69
C LEU A 118 4.29 0.24 1.72
N SER A 119 4.37 1.25 2.60
CA SER A 119 5.56 2.08 2.74
C SER A 119 6.76 1.33 3.31
N LEU A 120 6.53 0.30 4.15
CA LEU A 120 7.60 -0.54 4.69
C LEU A 120 8.18 -1.53 3.65
N CYS A 121 7.52 -1.71 2.51
CA CYS A 121 8.02 -2.52 1.41
C CYS A 121 8.90 -1.70 0.45
N ALA A 122 8.97 -0.38 0.60
CA ALA A 122 9.88 0.48 -0.12
C ALA A 122 11.29 0.44 0.48
N ASP A 123 12.32 0.70 -0.33
CA ASP A 123 13.71 0.77 0.12
C ASP A 123 13.97 2.00 1.00
N PHE A 124 13.26 3.11 0.70
CA PHE A 124 13.37 4.35 1.45
C PHE A 124 11.99 4.91 1.79
N VAL A 125 11.85 5.40 3.02
CA VAL A 125 10.65 6.11 3.47
C VAL A 125 11.01 7.57 3.75
N LEU A 126 10.52 8.47 2.91
CA LEU A 126 10.61 9.91 3.13
C LEU A 126 9.33 10.39 3.81
N ALA A 127 9.42 10.69 5.08
CA ALA A 127 8.29 11.14 5.88
C ALA A 127 8.33 12.66 6.10
N SER A 128 7.21 13.33 5.86
CA SER A 128 7.09 14.75 6.25
C SER A 128 7.04 14.88 7.78
N ASP A 129 7.27 16.09 8.29
CA ASP A 129 7.13 16.46 9.70
C ASP A 129 5.72 16.19 10.26
N ARG A 130 4.71 16.15 9.39
CA ARG A 130 3.31 15.85 9.73
C ARG A 130 2.92 14.39 9.48
N ALA A 131 3.87 13.54 9.10
CA ALA A 131 3.59 12.12 8.88
C ALA A 131 3.27 11.41 10.20
N SER A 132 2.23 10.58 10.19
CA SER A 132 1.81 9.79 11.35
C SER A 132 1.55 8.36 10.92
N PHE A 133 2.32 7.43 11.48
CA PHE A 133 2.20 6.00 11.23
C PHE A 133 1.36 5.35 12.33
N CYS A 134 0.32 4.61 11.96
CA CYS A 134 -0.58 3.99 12.93
C CYS A 134 -0.86 2.53 12.56
N SER A 135 -0.45 1.60 13.41
CA SER A 135 -0.81 0.19 13.28
C SER A 135 -2.24 -0.03 13.79
N VAL A 136 -3.22 0.13 12.90
CA VAL A 136 -4.65 0.01 13.24
C VAL A 136 -5.12 -1.44 13.38
N PHE A 137 -4.31 -2.42 13.07
CA PHE A 137 -4.68 -3.85 13.08
C PHE A 137 -5.24 -4.29 14.43
N CYS A 138 -4.62 -3.92 15.54
CA CYS A 138 -5.08 -4.27 16.87
C CYS A 138 -6.46 -3.66 17.21
N ARG A 139 -6.83 -2.53 16.59
CA ARG A 139 -8.14 -1.89 16.79
C ARG A 139 -9.28 -2.60 16.08
N ILE A 140 -8.97 -3.40 15.08
CA ILE A 140 -9.94 -4.17 14.30
C ILE A 140 -9.80 -5.69 14.50
N GLY A 141 -8.98 -6.12 15.47
CA GLY A 141 -8.76 -7.53 15.77
C GLY A 141 -8.06 -8.30 14.64
N ALA A 142 -7.26 -7.62 13.81
CA ALA A 142 -6.54 -8.22 12.69
C ALA A 142 -5.06 -8.39 13.00
N VAL A 143 -4.44 -9.41 12.38
CA VAL A 143 -2.99 -9.57 12.35
C VAL A 143 -2.40 -8.64 11.29
N PRO A 144 -1.28 -7.94 11.56
CA PRO A 144 -0.61 -7.12 10.57
C PRO A 144 -0.22 -7.90 9.31
N ASP A 145 -0.60 -7.38 8.14
CA ASP A 145 -0.31 -7.91 6.81
C ASP A 145 0.81 -7.12 6.09
N CYS A 146 0.95 -7.29 4.78
CA CYS A 146 1.93 -6.57 3.93
C CYS A 146 3.37 -6.58 4.48
N GLY A 147 3.77 -7.64 5.16
CA GLY A 147 5.12 -7.77 5.71
C GLY A 147 5.42 -6.88 6.93
N VAL A 148 4.42 -6.24 7.54
CA VAL A 148 4.60 -5.35 8.72
C VAL A 148 5.32 -6.08 9.86
N LEU A 149 4.92 -7.31 10.18
CA LEU A 149 5.57 -8.10 11.25
C LEU A 149 7.05 -8.41 10.96
N PHE A 150 7.43 -8.43 9.69
CA PHE A 150 8.82 -8.67 9.28
C PHE A 150 9.63 -7.37 9.20
N ASN A 151 9.09 -6.35 8.52
CA ASN A 151 9.82 -5.13 8.20
C ASN A 151 9.89 -4.17 9.39
N LEU A 152 8.78 -3.93 10.09
CA LEU A 152 8.72 -2.92 11.14
C LEU A 152 9.75 -3.15 12.26
N PRO A 153 9.87 -4.36 12.86
CA PRO A 153 10.87 -4.58 13.92
C PRO A 153 12.31 -4.40 13.44
N ARG A 154 12.57 -4.63 12.15
CA ARG A 154 13.90 -4.41 11.55
C ARG A 154 14.24 -2.95 11.36
N MET A 155 13.22 -2.11 11.13
CA MET A 155 13.40 -0.67 10.92
C MET A 155 13.52 0.10 12.24
N ILE A 156 12.73 -0.26 13.26
CA ILE A 156 12.64 0.52 14.50
C ILE A 156 13.14 -0.22 15.76
N GLY A 157 13.52 -1.49 15.62
CA GLY A 157 13.90 -2.37 16.74
C GLY A 157 12.71 -3.03 17.41
N MET A 158 13.01 -4.07 18.21
CA MET A 158 11.99 -4.93 18.83
C MET A 158 11.26 -4.29 20.02
N GLN A 159 11.78 -3.19 20.57
CA GLN A 159 11.25 -2.55 21.79
C GLN A 159 10.49 -1.25 21.53
N ARG A 160 10.27 -0.91 20.28
CA ARG A 160 9.56 0.33 19.89
C ARG A 160 8.21 0.04 19.26
#